data_c9e0b089da6c91d6da838d1d01331e2b
#
_entry.id   c9e0b089da6c91d6da838d1d01331e2b
#
_cell.length_a   1.000
_cell.length_b   1.000
_cell.length_c   1.000
_cell.angle_alpha   90.00
_cell.angle_beta   90.00
_cell.angle_gamma   90.00
#
_symmetry.space_group_name_H-M   'P 1'
#
loop_
_entity.id
_entity.type
_entity.pdbx_description
1 polymer ?
#
loop_
_entity_poly.entity_id
_entity_poly.type
_entity_poly.pdbx_seq_one_letter_code
_entity_poly.pdbx_strand_id
1 'polypeptide(L)'
;MSVSELTVTSVSELTVTPISGLKVKIFGDGADKATILDLYHQPHIKGFTTNPTLMRKAGLTDYEAFAHDVLKTVQDRPISFEVFADEFPEMERQAHKIATWGENVYVKIPVTNTKREPSLDLIAKLAPEVQLNITAMLTLDQIRDVCAALEGGKPACVSLFAGRVADTGRDPVPLMSAAVEIVRMYPNVELIWASPRELLNIFQADAIGCHIITVTHDILQKLSLVGKDLHEYSLDTVKMFHQDAVKSGFTL
;
A
#
# COMPACT_ATOMS: atom_id res chain seq x y z
N MET A 1 -27.74 -33.40 -14.63
CA MET A 1 -26.64 -32.74 -15.33
C MET A 1 -25.38 -33.56 -15.10
N SER A 2 -24.75 -34.03 -16.16
CA SER A 2 -23.57 -34.88 -16.12
C SER A 2 -22.34 -33.98 -15.79
N VAL A 3 -21.42 -34.46 -14.96
CA VAL A 3 -20.16 -33.78 -14.56
C VAL A 3 -19.21 -33.49 -15.76
N SER A 4 -19.58 -33.93 -16.96
CA SER A 4 -18.79 -33.80 -18.19
C SER A 4 -18.88 -32.40 -18.87
N GLU A 5 -19.65 -31.45 -18.35
CA GLU A 5 -19.78 -30.10 -18.92
C GLU A 5 -19.06 -28.99 -18.14
N LEU A 6 -18.37 -29.34 -17.06
CA LEU A 6 -17.41 -28.40 -16.44
C LEU A 6 -16.12 -28.45 -17.27
N THR A 7 -15.97 -27.51 -18.18
CA THR A 7 -14.65 -27.17 -18.76
C THR A 7 -13.76 -26.66 -17.63
N VAL A 8 -13.16 -27.59 -16.89
CA VAL A 8 -12.09 -27.25 -15.95
C VAL A 8 -10.90 -26.87 -16.83
N THR A 9 -10.64 -25.57 -16.94
CA THR A 9 -9.38 -25.07 -17.47
C THR A 9 -8.27 -25.79 -16.73
N SER A 10 -7.38 -26.48 -17.44
CA SER A 10 -6.27 -27.16 -16.76
C SER A 10 -5.44 -26.13 -16.02
N VAL A 11 -4.96 -26.45 -14.84
CA VAL A 11 -4.14 -25.52 -14.01
C VAL A 11 -2.90 -25.05 -14.78
N SER A 12 -2.42 -25.82 -15.77
CA SER A 12 -1.35 -25.48 -16.70
C SER A 12 -1.67 -24.28 -17.63
N GLU A 13 -2.95 -23.84 -17.71
CA GLU A 13 -3.39 -22.69 -18.51
C GLU A 13 -3.45 -21.39 -17.70
N LEU A 14 -3.25 -21.44 -16.37
CA LEU A 14 -3.17 -20.25 -15.54
C LEU A 14 -1.82 -19.56 -15.74
N THR A 15 -1.78 -18.64 -16.70
CA THR A 15 -0.59 -17.80 -16.89
C THR A 15 -0.53 -16.71 -15.82
N VAL A 16 0.63 -16.55 -15.20
CA VAL A 16 0.88 -15.49 -14.21
C VAL A 16 1.83 -14.46 -14.80
N THR A 17 1.46 -13.19 -14.73
CA THR A 17 2.35 -12.10 -15.14
C THR A 17 3.60 -12.12 -14.27
N PRO A 18 4.81 -12.15 -14.82
CA PRO A 18 6.02 -12.07 -14.02
C PRO A 18 6.12 -10.69 -13.35
N ILE A 19 6.78 -10.63 -12.18
CA ILE A 19 6.94 -9.37 -11.42
C ILE A 19 7.55 -8.25 -12.28
N SER A 20 8.49 -8.59 -13.17
CA SER A 20 9.12 -7.65 -14.09
C SER A 20 8.17 -7.08 -15.16
N GLY A 21 7.02 -7.71 -15.38
CA GLY A 21 5.99 -7.27 -16.33
C GLY A 21 4.91 -6.40 -15.71
N LEU A 22 4.89 -6.24 -14.39
CA LEU A 22 3.91 -5.41 -13.70
C LEU A 22 4.13 -3.91 -14.00
N LYS A 23 3.03 -3.19 -14.24
CA LYS A 23 3.01 -1.74 -14.44
C LYS A 23 2.75 -0.99 -13.13
N VAL A 24 2.01 -1.61 -12.21
CA VAL A 24 1.77 -1.05 -10.89
C VAL A 24 3.08 -0.87 -10.14
N LYS A 25 3.29 0.31 -9.55
CA LYS A 25 4.45 0.59 -8.71
C LYS A 25 4.26 -0.08 -7.34
N ILE A 26 5.18 -0.96 -6.95
CA ILE A 26 5.15 -1.60 -5.64
C ILE A 26 5.92 -0.72 -4.65
N PHE A 27 5.24 -0.30 -3.58
CA PHE A 27 5.84 0.39 -2.44
C PHE A 27 5.94 -0.57 -1.25
N GLY A 28 7.01 -0.45 -0.48
CA GLY A 28 7.14 -1.15 0.79
C GLY A 28 6.41 -0.38 1.91
N ASP A 29 5.54 -1.07 2.67
CA ASP A 29 4.87 -0.50 3.85
C ASP A 29 5.55 -1.00 5.12
N GLY A 30 6.18 -0.11 5.88
CA GLY A 30 6.92 -0.48 7.08
C GLY A 30 7.53 0.69 7.82
N ALA A 31 7.98 0.41 9.06
CA ALA A 31 8.68 1.37 9.91
C ALA A 31 9.92 0.75 10.60
N ASP A 32 10.32 -0.44 10.18
CA ASP A 32 11.61 -1.01 10.57
C ASP A 32 12.68 -0.62 9.56
N LYS A 33 13.72 0.06 10.05
CA LYS A 33 14.80 0.59 9.20
C LYS A 33 15.51 -0.51 8.40
N ALA A 34 15.85 -1.63 9.05
CA ALA A 34 16.56 -2.71 8.38
C ALA A 34 15.74 -3.25 7.20
N THR A 35 14.45 -3.49 7.41
CA THR A 35 13.51 -3.92 6.38
C THR A 35 13.40 -2.88 5.24
N ILE A 36 13.31 -1.59 5.55
CA ILE A 36 13.25 -0.53 4.51
C ILE A 36 14.52 -0.55 3.67
N LEU A 37 15.70 -0.68 4.28
CA LEU A 37 16.97 -0.70 3.57
C LEU A 37 17.12 -1.97 2.71
N ASP A 38 16.70 -3.13 3.20
CA ASP A 38 16.68 -4.37 2.42
C ASP A 38 15.76 -4.26 1.20
N LEU A 39 14.57 -3.69 1.38
CA LEU A 39 13.63 -3.44 0.29
C LEU A 39 14.15 -2.38 -0.69
N TYR A 40 14.90 -1.40 -0.22
CA TYR A 40 15.49 -0.36 -1.08
C TYR A 40 16.46 -0.93 -2.12
N HIS A 41 17.17 -2.03 -1.80
CA HIS A 41 18.04 -2.72 -2.75
C HIS A 41 17.29 -3.54 -3.81
N GLN A 42 15.98 -3.72 -3.67
CA GLN A 42 15.17 -4.48 -4.61
C GLN A 42 14.66 -3.59 -5.75
N PRO A 43 14.95 -3.92 -7.03
CA PRO A 43 14.67 -3.04 -8.16
C PRO A 43 13.18 -2.86 -8.46
N HIS A 44 12.32 -3.78 -8.02
CA HIS A 44 10.87 -3.70 -8.19
C HIS A 44 10.18 -2.83 -7.13
N ILE A 45 10.84 -2.48 -6.02
CA ILE A 45 10.32 -1.55 -5.03
C ILE A 45 10.54 -0.12 -5.52
N LYS A 46 9.49 0.67 -5.63
CA LYS A 46 9.50 2.00 -6.23
C LYS A 46 9.28 3.14 -5.24
N GLY A 47 9.00 2.84 -3.98
CA GLY A 47 8.79 3.82 -2.92
C GLY A 47 8.42 3.15 -1.60
N PHE A 48 8.08 3.97 -0.62
CA PHE A 48 7.79 3.52 0.74
C PHE A 48 6.62 4.28 1.35
N THR A 49 5.87 3.60 2.21
CA THR A 49 4.92 4.24 3.10
C THR A 49 5.20 3.83 4.54
N THR A 50 4.96 4.75 5.45
CA THR A 50 4.98 4.50 6.88
C THR A 50 3.62 4.83 7.49
N ASN A 51 3.37 4.40 8.72
CA ASN A 51 2.21 4.82 9.49
C ASN A 51 2.46 4.67 10.99
N PRO A 52 1.71 5.41 11.84
CA PRO A 52 1.91 5.40 13.30
C PRO A 52 1.79 4.02 13.93
N THR A 53 0.93 3.15 13.41
CA THR A 53 0.76 1.79 13.92
C THR A 53 2.00 0.93 13.71
N LEU A 54 2.61 1.00 12.52
CA LEU A 54 3.84 0.27 12.22
C LEU A 54 5.01 0.82 13.05
N MET A 55 5.10 2.13 13.22
CA MET A 55 6.12 2.77 14.05
C MET A 55 6.03 2.34 15.52
N ARG A 56 4.81 2.32 16.08
CA ARG A 56 4.59 1.83 17.44
C ARG A 56 4.97 0.35 17.58
N LYS A 57 4.64 -0.49 16.60
CA LYS A 57 5.03 -1.91 16.59
C LYS A 57 6.54 -2.10 16.50
N ALA A 58 7.24 -1.23 15.76
CA ALA A 58 8.70 -1.23 15.66
C ALA A 58 9.39 -0.65 16.92
N GLY A 59 8.64 -0.18 17.91
CA GLY A 59 9.18 0.39 19.14
C GLY A 59 9.87 1.74 18.97
N LEU A 60 9.54 2.48 17.89
CA LEU A 60 10.14 3.80 17.65
C LEU A 60 9.67 4.81 18.69
N THR A 61 10.64 5.51 19.28
CA THR A 61 10.42 6.56 20.28
C THR A 61 10.74 7.95 19.78
N ASP A 62 11.56 8.05 18.70
CA ASP A 62 11.92 9.32 18.05
C ASP A 62 11.64 9.23 16.55
N TYR A 63 10.55 9.87 16.13
CA TYR A 63 10.04 9.83 14.76
C TYR A 63 10.92 10.61 13.78
N GLU A 64 11.36 11.79 14.19
CA GLU A 64 12.17 12.67 13.36
C GLU A 64 13.57 12.08 13.14
N ALA A 65 14.18 11.54 14.19
CA ALA A 65 15.46 10.86 14.08
C ALA A 65 15.37 9.63 13.16
N PHE A 66 14.30 8.83 13.28
CA PHE A 66 14.04 7.71 12.38
C PHE A 66 13.90 8.16 10.92
N ALA A 67 13.09 9.19 10.66
CA ALA A 67 12.87 9.71 9.32
C ALA A 67 14.18 10.19 8.68
N HIS A 68 14.94 11.03 9.38
CA HIS A 68 16.23 11.50 8.89
C HIS A 68 17.25 10.38 8.68
N ASP A 69 17.22 9.34 9.51
CA ASP A 69 18.15 8.22 9.35
C ASP A 69 17.81 7.34 8.13
N VAL A 70 16.53 7.12 7.84
CA VAL A 70 16.07 6.44 6.62
C VAL A 70 16.39 7.29 5.39
N LEU A 71 16.13 8.59 5.43
CA LEU A 71 16.33 9.52 4.32
C LEU A 71 17.81 9.72 3.92
N LYS A 72 18.78 9.39 4.79
CA LYS A 72 20.19 9.33 4.40
C LYS A 72 20.46 8.34 3.26
N THR A 73 19.66 7.28 3.19
CA THR A 73 19.82 6.22 2.19
C THR A 73 18.75 6.30 1.10
N VAL A 74 17.48 6.47 1.49
CA VAL A 74 16.34 6.54 0.56
C VAL A 74 16.20 7.99 0.06
N GLN A 75 16.96 8.34 -0.99
CA GLN A 75 17.00 9.70 -1.55
C GLN A 75 16.27 9.82 -2.90
N ASP A 76 16.17 8.73 -3.66
CA ASP A 76 15.68 8.71 -5.05
C ASP A 76 14.27 8.10 -5.20
N ARG A 77 13.66 7.65 -4.11
CA ARG A 77 12.33 7.04 -4.11
C ARG A 77 11.39 7.78 -3.15
N PRO A 78 10.13 7.98 -3.54
CA PRO A 78 9.14 8.61 -2.67
C PRO A 78 8.97 7.82 -1.37
N ILE A 79 8.86 8.54 -0.27
CA ILE A 79 8.55 7.98 1.04
C ILE A 79 7.53 8.85 1.76
N SER A 80 6.50 8.22 2.35
CA SER A 80 5.43 8.94 3.05
C SER A 80 5.61 8.88 4.57
N PHE A 81 5.56 10.05 5.21
CA PHE A 81 5.53 10.21 6.67
C PHE A 81 4.24 10.92 7.09
N GLU A 82 3.62 10.47 8.17
CA GLU A 82 2.27 10.89 8.58
C GLU A 82 2.31 11.91 9.71
N VAL A 83 1.41 12.92 9.68
CA VAL A 83 1.14 13.83 10.80
C VAL A 83 0.46 13.05 11.94
N PHE A 84 0.63 13.51 13.19
CA PHE A 84 0.05 12.85 14.38
C PHE A 84 -1.07 13.65 15.01
N ALA A 85 -1.19 14.95 14.68
CA ALA A 85 -2.18 15.83 15.25
C ALA A 85 -3.59 15.45 14.80
N ASP A 86 -4.58 15.85 15.60
CA ASP A 86 -6.00 15.72 15.27
C ASP A 86 -6.63 17.07 14.89
N GLU A 87 -6.10 18.18 15.40
CA GLU A 87 -6.58 19.52 15.08
C GLU A 87 -5.85 20.08 13.84
N PHE A 88 -6.60 20.63 12.88
CA PHE A 88 -6.09 21.07 11.58
C PHE A 88 -4.93 22.07 11.65
N PRO A 89 -4.94 23.09 12.53
CA PRO A 89 -3.80 24.01 12.61
C PRO A 89 -2.49 23.32 13.02
N GLU A 90 -2.58 22.30 13.87
CA GLU A 90 -1.40 21.54 14.28
C GLU A 90 -0.99 20.51 13.20
N MET A 91 -1.95 19.90 12.49
CA MET A 91 -1.66 19.09 11.29
C MET A 91 -0.90 19.90 10.25
N GLU A 92 -1.31 21.14 9.99
CA GLU A 92 -0.65 22.06 9.06
C GLU A 92 0.79 22.33 9.48
N ARG A 93 1.00 22.68 10.74
CA ARG A 93 2.34 22.92 11.28
C ARG A 93 3.25 21.70 11.14
N GLN A 94 2.71 20.51 11.46
CA GLN A 94 3.43 19.25 11.31
C GLN A 94 3.69 18.92 9.84
N ALA A 95 2.74 19.19 8.94
CA ALA A 95 2.90 18.95 7.52
C ALA A 95 4.06 19.77 6.93
N HIS A 96 4.11 21.07 7.23
CA HIS A 96 5.22 21.91 6.81
C HIS A 96 6.55 21.41 7.38
N LYS A 97 6.60 21.00 8.64
CA LYS A 97 7.83 20.44 9.24
C LYS A 97 8.28 19.16 8.52
N ILE A 98 7.38 18.21 8.32
CA ILE A 98 7.69 16.94 7.65
C ILE A 98 8.14 17.17 6.21
N ALA A 99 7.54 18.10 5.50
CA ALA A 99 7.91 18.44 4.12
C ALA A 99 9.36 18.94 4.00
N THR A 100 9.95 19.48 5.07
CA THR A 100 11.37 19.93 5.06
C THR A 100 12.37 18.78 5.21
N TRP A 101 11.95 17.57 5.50
CA TRP A 101 12.87 16.45 5.76
C TRP A 101 13.55 15.93 4.49
N GLY A 102 12.92 16.10 3.32
CA GLY A 102 13.51 15.71 2.03
C GLY A 102 12.62 16.02 0.84
N GLU A 103 13.21 16.19 -0.34
CA GLU A 103 12.47 16.47 -1.58
C GLU A 103 11.60 15.30 -2.06
N ASN A 104 11.93 14.07 -1.65
CA ASN A 104 11.19 12.85 -1.95
C ASN A 104 10.14 12.50 -0.89
N VAL A 105 9.90 13.37 0.08
CA VAL A 105 8.94 13.16 1.16
C VAL A 105 7.54 13.55 0.72
N TYR A 106 6.58 12.65 0.93
CA TYR A 106 5.15 12.88 0.83
C TYR A 106 4.57 12.95 2.24
N VAL A 107 3.91 14.05 2.56
CA VAL A 107 3.28 14.22 3.88
C VAL A 107 1.94 13.52 3.89
N LYS A 108 1.77 12.56 4.79
CA LYS A 108 0.55 11.78 4.91
C LYS A 108 -0.43 12.45 5.87
N ILE A 109 -1.65 12.71 5.38
CA ILE A 109 -2.72 13.40 6.12
C ILE A 109 -3.99 12.54 6.06
N PRO A 110 -4.66 12.26 7.18
CA PRO A 110 -5.93 11.55 7.17
C PRO A 110 -7.03 12.40 6.53
N VAL A 111 -7.98 11.75 5.83
CA VAL A 111 -9.08 12.41 5.10
C VAL A 111 -10.04 13.17 6.01
N THR A 112 -10.10 12.82 7.31
CA THR A 112 -10.85 13.51 8.35
C THR A 112 -10.05 13.51 9.65
N ASN A 113 -10.41 14.38 10.58
CA ASN A 113 -10.00 14.24 11.98
C ASN A 113 -10.90 13.22 12.72
N THR A 114 -10.63 12.97 14.01
CA THR A 114 -11.41 12.01 14.84
C THR A 114 -12.84 12.49 15.11
N LYS A 115 -13.16 13.78 14.88
CA LYS A 115 -14.50 14.38 14.98
C LYS A 115 -15.31 14.25 13.68
N ARG A 116 -14.76 13.57 12.64
CA ARG A 116 -15.31 13.44 11.28
C ARG A 116 -15.37 14.74 10.48
N GLU A 117 -14.65 15.76 10.90
CA GLU A 117 -14.49 16.98 10.12
C GLU A 117 -13.55 16.68 8.94
N PRO A 118 -13.93 17.01 7.69
CA PRO A 118 -13.11 16.70 6.52
C PRO A 118 -11.86 17.60 6.48
N SER A 119 -10.74 17.04 6.05
CA SER A 119 -9.45 17.74 5.92
C SER A 119 -9.34 18.55 4.61
N LEU A 120 -10.42 18.74 3.86
CA LEU A 120 -10.39 19.27 2.49
C LEU A 120 -9.79 20.67 2.39
N ASP A 121 -10.16 21.60 3.30
CA ASP A 121 -9.62 22.96 3.31
C ASP A 121 -8.12 22.95 3.60
N LEU A 122 -7.68 22.10 4.53
CA LEU A 122 -6.25 21.91 4.82
C LEU A 122 -5.50 21.35 3.61
N ILE A 123 -6.07 20.35 2.94
CA ILE A 123 -5.49 19.74 1.74
C ILE A 123 -5.34 20.77 0.63
N ALA A 124 -6.39 21.52 0.32
CA ALA A 124 -6.38 22.57 -0.71
C ALA A 124 -5.35 23.66 -0.41
N LYS A 125 -5.18 24.01 0.87
CA LYS A 125 -4.18 24.98 1.31
C LYS A 125 -2.75 24.48 1.13
N LEU A 126 -2.49 23.20 1.45
CA LEU A 126 -1.15 22.61 1.40
C LEU A 126 -0.74 22.13 0.00
N ALA A 127 -1.69 21.78 -0.85
CA ALA A 127 -1.43 21.16 -2.17
C ALA A 127 -0.44 21.95 -3.05
N PRO A 128 -0.45 23.29 -3.11
CA PRO A 128 0.53 24.04 -3.91
C PRO A 128 1.97 23.95 -3.38
N GLU A 129 2.15 23.68 -2.09
CA GLU A 129 3.43 23.82 -1.39
C GLU A 129 4.05 22.48 -1.00
N VAL A 130 3.21 21.46 -0.73
CA VAL A 130 3.62 20.19 -0.12
C VAL A 130 3.20 19.01 -0.99
N GLN A 131 4.10 18.04 -1.20
CA GLN A 131 3.72 16.74 -1.76
C GLN A 131 2.90 15.98 -0.72
N LEU A 132 1.66 15.61 -1.04
CA LEU A 132 0.71 15.03 -0.12
C LEU A 132 0.41 13.56 -0.43
N ASN A 133 0.13 12.78 0.62
CA ASN A 133 -0.47 11.46 0.53
C ASN A 133 -1.72 11.43 1.44
N ILE A 134 -2.90 11.62 0.85
CA ILE A 134 -4.13 11.63 1.65
C ILE A 134 -4.56 10.20 1.93
N THR A 135 -4.82 9.92 3.20
CA THR A 135 -4.96 8.54 3.70
C THR A 135 -6.28 8.28 4.44
N ALA A 136 -6.50 7.02 4.82
CA ALA A 136 -7.69 6.53 5.52
C ALA A 136 -9.00 6.63 4.72
N MET A 137 -8.93 6.72 3.39
CA MET A 137 -10.12 6.74 2.54
C MET A 137 -10.68 5.33 2.29
N LEU A 138 -12.01 5.21 2.29
CA LEU A 138 -12.73 3.96 2.03
C LEU A 138 -13.87 4.12 1.02
N THR A 139 -14.19 5.35 0.55
CA THR A 139 -15.34 5.61 -0.33
C THR A 139 -14.93 6.42 -1.58
N LEU A 140 -15.72 6.30 -2.65
CA LEU A 140 -15.50 7.08 -3.87
C LEU A 140 -15.76 8.58 -3.69
N ASP A 141 -16.68 8.94 -2.79
CA ASP A 141 -16.95 10.36 -2.51
C ASP A 141 -15.71 11.01 -1.86
N GLN A 142 -15.08 10.33 -0.91
CA GLN A 142 -13.81 10.81 -0.35
C GLN A 142 -12.72 10.97 -1.43
N ILE A 143 -12.63 10.04 -2.39
CA ILE A 143 -11.66 10.14 -3.50
C ILE A 143 -11.98 11.36 -4.37
N ARG A 144 -13.26 11.61 -4.75
CA ARG A 144 -13.66 12.77 -5.58
C ARG A 144 -13.32 14.08 -4.90
N ASP A 145 -13.74 14.22 -3.64
CA ASP A 145 -13.56 15.48 -2.88
C ASP A 145 -12.07 15.79 -2.67
N VAL A 146 -11.28 14.77 -2.31
CA VAL A 146 -9.82 14.92 -2.11
C VAL A 146 -9.10 15.22 -3.42
N CYS A 147 -9.43 14.54 -4.53
CA CYS A 147 -8.82 14.83 -5.83
C CYS A 147 -9.12 16.26 -6.29
N ALA A 148 -10.34 16.77 -6.08
CA ALA A 148 -10.69 18.15 -6.36
C ALA A 148 -9.87 19.14 -5.50
N ALA A 149 -9.64 18.83 -4.22
CA ALA A 149 -8.82 19.66 -3.35
C ALA A 149 -7.32 19.64 -3.70
N LEU A 150 -6.84 18.61 -4.39
CA LEU A 150 -5.46 18.45 -4.86
C LEU A 150 -5.22 19.01 -6.27
N GLU A 151 -6.27 19.43 -6.99
CA GLU A 151 -6.17 19.84 -8.39
C GLU A 151 -5.18 20.98 -8.59
N GLY A 152 -4.26 20.82 -9.55
CA GLY A 152 -3.26 21.83 -9.87
C GLY A 152 -2.14 22.00 -8.84
N GLY A 153 -2.15 21.21 -7.77
CA GLY A 153 -1.10 21.21 -6.74
C GLY A 153 0.15 20.42 -7.14
N LYS A 154 1.06 20.25 -6.20
CA LYS A 154 2.25 19.38 -6.35
C LYS A 154 1.85 17.92 -6.57
N PRO A 155 2.77 17.05 -7.03
CA PRO A 155 2.51 15.61 -7.11
C PRO A 155 1.96 15.07 -5.79
N ALA A 156 0.86 14.32 -5.86
CA ALA A 156 0.17 13.81 -4.69
C ALA A 156 -0.27 12.35 -4.87
N CYS A 157 -0.50 11.69 -3.75
CA CYS A 157 -1.08 10.36 -3.69
C CYS A 157 -2.40 10.38 -2.93
N VAL A 158 -3.31 9.48 -3.32
CA VAL A 158 -4.56 9.21 -2.61
C VAL A 158 -4.60 7.73 -2.24
N SER A 159 -4.61 7.43 -0.94
CA SER A 159 -4.54 6.08 -0.40
C SER A 159 -5.94 5.55 -0.08
N LEU A 160 -6.50 4.69 -0.95
CA LEU A 160 -7.75 3.99 -0.69
C LEU A 160 -7.46 2.65 -0.01
N PHE A 161 -8.11 2.41 1.15
CA PHE A 161 -7.84 1.26 2.00
C PHE A 161 -8.61 0.02 1.54
N ALA A 162 -8.27 -0.46 0.35
CA ALA A 162 -8.91 -1.60 -0.30
C ALA A 162 -8.96 -2.86 0.59
N GLY A 163 -7.90 -3.16 1.34
CA GLY A 163 -7.90 -4.29 2.27
C GLY A 163 -8.87 -4.11 3.43
N ARG A 164 -9.08 -2.89 3.94
CA ARG A 164 -10.11 -2.66 4.96
C ARG A 164 -11.52 -2.75 4.39
N VAL A 165 -11.72 -2.41 3.13
CA VAL A 165 -12.98 -2.67 2.43
C VAL A 165 -13.22 -4.18 2.34
N ALA A 166 -12.19 -4.96 1.97
CA ALA A 166 -12.26 -6.42 1.92
C ALA A 166 -12.56 -7.05 3.30
N ASP A 167 -12.03 -6.50 4.40
CA ASP A 167 -12.33 -6.94 5.77
C ASP A 167 -13.82 -6.83 6.12
N THR A 168 -14.60 -6.03 5.38
CA THR A 168 -16.07 -5.93 5.53
C THR A 168 -16.85 -6.91 4.66
N GLY A 169 -16.18 -7.85 4.00
CA GLY A 169 -16.79 -8.83 3.11
C GLY A 169 -17.14 -8.30 1.71
N ARG A 170 -16.60 -7.13 1.32
CA ARG A 170 -16.82 -6.54 0.00
C ARG A 170 -15.60 -6.77 -0.89
N ASP A 171 -15.82 -7.13 -2.15
CA ASP A 171 -14.76 -7.14 -3.15
C ASP A 171 -14.27 -5.70 -3.40
N PRO A 172 -12.97 -5.41 -3.14
CA PRO A 172 -12.45 -4.06 -3.34
C PRO A 172 -12.17 -3.74 -4.82
N VAL A 173 -12.07 -4.72 -5.72
CA VAL A 173 -11.68 -4.52 -7.12
C VAL A 173 -12.62 -3.54 -7.84
N PRO A 174 -13.96 -3.66 -7.79
CA PRO A 174 -14.86 -2.70 -8.44
C PRO A 174 -14.70 -1.27 -7.90
N LEU A 175 -14.53 -1.13 -6.58
CA LEU A 175 -14.31 0.16 -5.94
C LEU A 175 -13.00 0.80 -6.40
N MET A 176 -11.92 0.02 -6.43
CA MET A 176 -10.60 0.47 -6.88
C MET A 176 -10.59 0.84 -8.37
N SER A 177 -11.29 0.05 -9.22
CA SER A 177 -11.43 0.36 -10.64
C SER A 177 -12.13 1.71 -10.86
N ALA A 178 -13.23 1.95 -10.13
CA ALA A 178 -13.92 3.25 -10.20
C ALA A 178 -13.05 4.40 -9.68
N ALA A 179 -12.23 4.17 -8.64
CA ALA A 179 -11.28 5.16 -8.14
C ALA A 179 -10.18 5.48 -9.17
N VAL A 180 -9.67 4.49 -9.92
CA VAL A 180 -8.72 4.70 -11.03
C VAL A 180 -9.30 5.67 -12.07
N GLU A 181 -10.59 5.48 -12.47
CA GLU A 181 -11.23 6.36 -13.45
C GLU A 181 -11.40 7.80 -12.95
N ILE A 182 -11.67 7.98 -11.65
CA ILE A 182 -11.73 9.33 -11.05
C ILE A 182 -10.35 9.99 -11.07
N VAL A 183 -9.33 9.28 -10.59
CA VAL A 183 -7.96 9.83 -10.45
C VAL A 183 -7.35 10.17 -11.81
N ARG A 184 -7.70 9.46 -12.89
CA ARG A 184 -7.24 9.78 -14.25
C ARG A 184 -7.54 11.21 -14.71
N MET A 185 -8.53 11.86 -14.12
CA MET A 185 -8.86 13.26 -14.45
C MET A 185 -7.87 14.26 -13.82
N TYR A 186 -7.03 13.82 -12.90
CA TYR A 186 -6.11 14.66 -12.12
C TYR A 186 -4.65 14.23 -12.34
N PRO A 187 -3.94 14.82 -13.31
CA PRO A 187 -2.64 14.32 -13.77
C PRO A 187 -1.52 14.42 -12.71
N ASN A 188 -1.74 15.23 -11.66
CA ASN A 188 -0.81 15.36 -10.54
C ASN A 188 -1.09 14.37 -9.39
N VAL A 189 -2.09 13.48 -9.52
CA VAL A 189 -2.53 12.57 -8.45
C VAL A 189 -2.35 11.10 -8.85
N GLU A 190 -1.79 10.29 -7.96
CA GLU A 190 -1.68 8.84 -8.11
C GLU A 190 -2.49 8.09 -7.06
N LEU A 191 -3.22 7.05 -7.48
CA LEU A 191 -3.98 6.19 -6.59
C LEU A 191 -3.08 5.11 -5.97
N ILE A 192 -3.14 4.97 -4.65
CA ILE A 192 -2.51 3.88 -3.91
C ILE A 192 -3.58 2.87 -3.46
N TRP A 193 -3.42 1.62 -3.87
CA TRP A 193 -4.07 0.49 -3.21
C TRP A 193 -3.41 0.27 -1.87
N ALA A 194 -4.06 0.66 -0.79
CA ALA A 194 -3.50 0.55 0.56
C ALA A 194 -4.05 -0.65 1.33
N SER A 195 -3.24 -1.14 2.27
CA SER A 195 -3.62 -2.21 3.20
C SER A 195 -4.01 -3.54 2.51
N PRO A 196 -3.24 -4.05 1.52
CA PRO A 196 -3.51 -5.34 0.89
C PRO A 196 -3.51 -6.47 1.93
N ARG A 197 -4.21 -7.58 1.62
CA ARG A 197 -4.35 -8.74 2.50
C ARG A 197 -3.58 -9.95 2.01
N GLU A 198 -3.30 -10.00 0.71
CA GLU A 198 -2.64 -11.14 0.08
C GLU A 198 -1.83 -10.73 -1.15
N LEU A 199 -0.95 -11.62 -1.61
CA LEU A 199 -0.11 -11.41 -2.79
C LEU A 199 -0.93 -11.11 -4.05
N LEU A 200 -2.09 -11.76 -4.22
CA LEU A 200 -2.97 -11.57 -5.38
C LEU A 200 -3.39 -10.12 -5.57
N ASN A 201 -3.48 -9.33 -4.49
CA ASN A 201 -3.86 -7.92 -4.58
C ASN A 201 -2.87 -7.09 -5.44
N ILE A 202 -1.60 -7.49 -5.54
CA ILE A 202 -0.62 -6.83 -6.42
C ILE A 202 -1.05 -7.00 -7.89
N PHE A 203 -1.44 -8.20 -8.28
CA PHE A 203 -1.88 -8.51 -9.63
C PHE A 203 -3.26 -7.90 -9.95
N GLN A 204 -4.17 -7.86 -8.97
CA GLN A 204 -5.44 -7.17 -9.10
C GLN A 204 -5.25 -5.65 -9.31
N ALA A 205 -4.35 -5.02 -8.53
CA ALA A 205 -4.01 -3.62 -8.69
C ALA A 205 -3.42 -3.33 -10.08
N ASP A 206 -2.52 -4.19 -10.56
CA ASP A 206 -1.95 -4.08 -11.91
C ASP A 206 -3.02 -4.20 -13.00
N ALA A 207 -3.88 -5.21 -12.89
CA ALA A 207 -4.91 -5.51 -13.89
C ALA A 207 -5.91 -4.38 -14.08
N ILE A 208 -6.24 -3.64 -13.02
CA ILE A 208 -7.18 -2.49 -13.09
C ILE A 208 -6.48 -1.18 -13.45
N GLY A 209 -5.16 -1.17 -13.61
CA GLY A 209 -4.38 0.03 -13.91
C GLY A 209 -4.21 0.97 -12.71
N CYS A 210 -4.21 0.44 -11.48
CA CYS A 210 -3.87 1.21 -10.29
C CYS A 210 -2.40 1.68 -10.37
N HIS A 211 -2.12 2.90 -9.93
CA HIS A 211 -0.79 3.48 -10.06
C HIS A 211 0.23 2.85 -9.10
N ILE A 212 -0.18 2.64 -7.85
CA ILE A 212 0.69 2.20 -6.75
C ILE A 212 -0.06 1.18 -5.89
N ILE A 213 0.67 0.19 -5.38
CA ILE A 213 0.22 -0.65 -4.25
C ILE A 213 1.27 -0.61 -3.16
N THR A 214 0.87 -0.35 -1.91
CA THR A 214 1.81 -0.37 -0.78
C THR A 214 1.62 -1.64 0.06
N VAL A 215 2.70 -2.41 0.22
CA VAL A 215 2.67 -3.82 0.62
C VAL A 215 3.60 -4.06 1.79
N THR A 216 3.12 -4.74 2.82
CA THR A 216 3.93 -5.12 3.98
C THR A 216 4.95 -6.22 3.64
N HIS A 217 6.02 -6.28 4.42
CA HIS A 217 7.14 -7.20 4.17
C HIS A 217 6.73 -8.67 4.10
N ASP A 218 5.82 -9.11 4.95
CA ASP A 218 5.31 -10.49 4.99
C ASP A 218 4.59 -10.91 3.70
N ILE A 219 3.91 -9.98 3.04
CA ILE A 219 3.30 -10.21 1.71
C ILE A 219 4.38 -10.17 0.63
N LEU A 220 5.33 -9.22 0.70
CA LEU A 220 6.42 -9.11 -0.28
C LEU A 220 7.32 -10.37 -0.31
N GLN A 221 7.55 -11.01 0.83
CA GLN A 221 8.28 -12.28 0.88
C GLN A 221 7.65 -13.38 0.02
N LYS A 222 6.32 -13.33 -0.18
CA LYS A 222 5.57 -14.29 -1.02
C LYS A 222 5.78 -14.07 -2.53
N LEU A 223 6.45 -12.99 -2.95
CA LEU A 223 6.78 -12.77 -4.36
C LEU A 223 7.61 -13.92 -4.96
N SER A 224 8.40 -14.61 -4.14
CA SER A 224 9.14 -15.81 -4.54
C SER A 224 8.27 -17.00 -4.94
N LEU A 225 6.97 -16.97 -4.59
CA LEU A 225 6.00 -18.01 -4.92
C LEU A 225 5.27 -17.74 -6.25
N VAL A 226 5.47 -16.57 -6.86
CA VAL A 226 4.81 -16.21 -8.11
C VAL A 226 5.18 -17.20 -9.22
N GLY A 227 4.17 -17.81 -9.83
CA GLY A 227 4.35 -18.82 -10.88
C GLY A 227 4.78 -20.20 -10.37
N LYS A 228 4.83 -20.45 -9.07
CA LYS A 228 5.16 -21.77 -8.52
C LYS A 228 4.14 -22.81 -8.99
N ASP A 229 4.64 -23.96 -9.43
CA ASP A 229 3.79 -25.09 -9.81
C ASP A 229 2.90 -25.53 -8.63
N LEU A 230 1.60 -25.70 -8.86
CA LEU A 230 0.65 -26.01 -7.80
C LEU A 230 0.75 -27.44 -7.28
N HIS A 231 1.22 -28.40 -8.09
CA HIS A 231 1.47 -29.76 -7.63
C HIS A 231 2.67 -29.81 -6.71
N GLU A 232 3.75 -29.10 -7.08
CA GLU A 232 4.92 -28.96 -6.21
C GLU A 232 4.58 -28.21 -4.93
N TYR A 233 3.75 -27.17 -5.01
CA TYR A 233 3.33 -26.41 -3.81
C TYR A 233 2.42 -27.24 -2.90
N SER A 234 1.56 -28.11 -3.48
CA SER A 234 0.79 -29.09 -2.72
C SER A 234 1.69 -30.08 -1.98
N LEU A 235 2.72 -30.63 -2.67
CA LEU A 235 3.69 -31.52 -2.05
C LEU A 235 4.46 -30.85 -0.91
N ASP A 236 4.88 -29.61 -1.08
CA ASP A 236 5.55 -28.84 -0.02
C ASP A 236 4.65 -28.66 1.20
N THR A 237 3.36 -28.42 0.99
CA THR A 237 2.36 -28.33 2.07
C THR A 237 2.24 -29.64 2.83
N VAL A 238 2.17 -30.77 2.14
CA VAL A 238 2.15 -32.11 2.75
C VAL A 238 3.42 -32.38 3.57
N LYS A 239 4.59 -32.03 3.02
CA LYS A 239 5.87 -32.16 3.73
C LYS A 239 5.89 -31.32 5.01
N MET A 240 5.42 -30.07 4.94
CA MET A 240 5.33 -29.16 6.08
C MET A 240 4.45 -29.76 7.19
N PHE A 241 3.23 -30.21 6.85
CA PHE A 241 2.31 -30.83 7.84
C PHE A 241 2.91 -32.07 8.49
N HIS A 242 3.58 -32.95 7.70
CA HIS A 242 4.24 -34.11 8.24
C HIS A 242 5.37 -33.74 9.22
N GLN A 243 6.21 -32.77 8.86
CA GLN A 243 7.27 -32.29 9.73
C GLN A 243 6.75 -31.70 11.05
N ASP A 244 5.65 -30.91 10.97
CA ASP A 244 5.04 -30.31 12.15
C ASP A 244 4.40 -31.38 13.06
N ALA A 245 3.76 -32.39 12.49
CA ALA A 245 3.23 -33.54 13.24
C ALA A 245 4.34 -34.32 13.95
N VAL A 246 5.44 -34.57 13.28
CA VAL A 246 6.62 -35.23 13.89
C VAL A 246 7.19 -34.40 15.04
N LYS A 247 7.36 -33.08 14.85
CA LYS A 247 7.88 -32.17 15.89
C LYS A 247 6.93 -32.05 17.10
N SER A 248 5.63 -32.14 16.88
CA SER A 248 4.64 -32.04 17.96
C SER A 248 4.59 -33.28 18.84
N GLY A 249 5.16 -34.42 18.37
CA GLY A 249 5.15 -35.69 19.11
C GLY A 249 3.77 -36.31 19.27
N PHE A 250 2.79 -35.93 18.42
CA PHE A 250 1.45 -36.54 18.46
C PHE A 250 1.51 -38.02 18.13
N THR A 251 0.81 -38.83 18.95
CA THR A 251 0.60 -40.26 18.74
C THR A 251 -0.89 -40.57 18.78
N LEU A 252 -1.32 -41.47 17.92
CA LEU A 252 -2.69 -42.03 17.89
C LEU A 252 -2.66 -43.47 18.33
#